data_1b8490d07eb151a308ae49fcefe9a1ec
#
_entry.id   1b8490d07eb151a308ae49fcefe9a1ec
#
_cell.length_a   1.000
_cell.length_b   1.000
_cell.length_c   1.000
_cell.angle_alpha   90.00
_cell.angle_beta   90.00
_cell.angle_gamma   90.00
#
_symmetry.space_group_name_H-M   'P 1'
#
loop_
_entity.id
_entity.type
_entity.pdbx_description
1 polymer ?
#
loop_
_entity_poly.entity_id
_entity_poly.type
_entity_poly.pdbx_seq_one_letter_code
_entity_poly.pdbx_strand_id
1 'polypeptide(L)'
;MTRYLISFDDGSMTFPEEDFPAVAEAAHAVVREAKAAGVWIFGGGILNQQASIVATDGSVSDGPYPETKAVIGGFSIIEVPSRDDALMWAAKIASSCRCAQEVREIMYDPES
;
A
#
# COMPACT_ATOMS: atom_id res chain seq x y z
N MET A 1 15.75 -0.48 13.02
CA MET A 1 14.86 -0.74 11.86
C MET A 1 13.65 0.15 11.94
N THR A 2 13.22 0.66 10.80
CA THR A 2 12.11 1.59 10.72
C THR A 2 11.04 1.02 9.78
N ARG A 3 9.77 1.21 10.12
CA ARG A 3 8.66 0.76 9.27
C ARG A 3 8.18 1.87 8.38
N TYR A 4 7.79 1.51 7.18
CA TYR A 4 7.31 2.45 6.16
C TYR A 4 6.00 1.94 5.57
N LEU A 5 5.08 2.87 5.36
CA LEU A 5 3.84 2.62 4.63
C LEU A 5 4.04 3.03 3.19
N ILE A 6 3.85 2.08 2.30
CA ILE A 6 3.92 2.29 0.85
C ILE A 6 2.51 2.10 0.31
N SER A 7 1.96 3.10 -0.37
CA SER A 7 0.57 3.05 -0.82
C SER A 7 0.38 3.66 -2.19
N PHE A 8 -0.72 3.29 -2.84
CA PHE A 8 -1.12 3.88 -4.11
C PHE A 8 -2.60 4.22 -4.06
N ASP A 9 -3.00 5.18 -4.90
CA ASP A 9 -4.37 5.65 -4.96
C ASP A 9 -5.24 4.70 -5.77
N ASP A 10 -6.51 4.60 -5.38
CA ASP A 10 -7.49 3.84 -6.12
C ASP A 10 -7.61 4.38 -7.55
N GLY A 11 -7.68 3.46 -8.51
CA GLY A 11 -7.78 3.82 -9.93
C GLY A 11 -6.46 4.20 -10.58
N SER A 12 -5.33 4.18 -9.84
CA SER A 12 -4.03 4.50 -10.43
C SER A 12 -3.42 3.34 -11.20
N MET A 13 -3.87 2.11 -10.97
CA MET A 13 -3.44 0.94 -11.73
C MET A 13 -4.26 0.85 -13.02
N THR A 14 -3.73 1.47 -14.09
CA THR A 14 -4.39 1.52 -15.39
C THR A 14 -3.60 0.72 -16.42
N PHE A 15 -4.08 -0.47 -16.76
CA PHE A 15 -3.47 -1.32 -17.77
C PHE A 15 -4.58 -2.15 -18.44
N PRO A 16 -4.32 -2.71 -19.65
CA PRO A 16 -5.30 -3.54 -20.33
C PRO A 16 -5.68 -4.76 -19.47
N GLU A 17 -6.94 -5.14 -19.51
CA GLU A 17 -7.46 -6.26 -18.71
C GLU A 17 -6.68 -7.55 -18.95
N GLU A 18 -6.28 -7.80 -20.19
CA GLU A 18 -5.48 -8.98 -20.54
C GLU A 18 -4.11 -9.02 -19.87
N ASP A 19 -3.61 -7.88 -19.38
CA ASP A 19 -2.33 -7.81 -18.67
C ASP A 19 -2.47 -8.13 -17.18
N PHE A 20 -3.69 -8.22 -16.65
CA PHE A 20 -3.93 -8.44 -15.23
C PHE A 20 -3.16 -9.63 -14.66
N PRO A 21 -3.16 -10.82 -15.29
CA PRO A 21 -2.41 -11.95 -14.73
C PRO A 21 -0.91 -11.69 -14.66
N ALA A 22 -0.35 -11.01 -15.64
CA ALA A 22 1.09 -10.67 -15.66
C ALA A 22 1.43 -9.65 -14.57
N VAL A 23 0.57 -8.65 -14.39
CA VAL A 23 0.77 -7.62 -13.35
C VAL A 23 0.65 -8.25 -11.96
N ALA A 24 -0.34 -9.11 -11.76
CA ALA A 24 -0.52 -9.80 -10.49
C ALA A 24 0.71 -10.67 -10.17
N GLU A 25 1.24 -11.41 -11.14
CA GLU A 25 2.43 -12.23 -10.91
C GLU A 25 3.66 -11.37 -10.63
N ALA A 26 3.83 -10.26 -11.34
CA ALA A 26 4.95 -9.35 -11.09
C ALA A 26 4.88 -8.76 -9.68
N ALA A 27 3.70 -8.36 -9.24
CA ALA A 27 3.50 -7.84 -7.88
C ALA A 27 3.79 -8.90 -6.82
N HIS A 28 3.29 -10.12 -7.01
CA HIS A 28 3.54 -11.23 -6.09
C HIS A 28 5.04 -11.60 -6.04
N ALA A 29 5.75 -11.48 -7.17
CA ALA A 29 7.19 -11.74 -7.20
C ALA A 29 7.95 -10.77 -6.30
N VAL A 30 7.58 -9.49 -6.29
CA VAL A 30 8.19 -8.50 -5.40
C VAL A 30 7.88 -8.81 -3.94
N VAL A 31 6.66 -9.23 -3.63
CA VAL A 31 6.29 -9.64 -2.27
C VAL A 31 7.14 -10.82 -1.81
N ARG A 32 7.31 -11.83 -2.66
CA ARG A 32 8.15 -12.99 -2.34
C ARG A 32 9.61 -12.58 -2.10
N GLU A 33 10.12 -11.66 -2.92
CA GLU A 33 11.47 -11.12 -2.76
C GLU A 33 11.61 -10.39 -1.42
N ALA A 34 10.64 -9.55 -1.08
CA ALA A 34 10.64 -8.81 0.19
C ALA A 34 10.54 -9.74 1.40
N LYS A 35 9.75 -10.80 1.30
CA LYS A 35 9.65 -11.83 2.35
C LYS A 35 10.99 -12.56 2.51
N ALA A 36 11.64 -12.92 1.40
CA ALA A 36 12.93 -13.59 1.44
C ALA A 36 14.01 -12.69 2.04
N ALA A 37 13.92 -11.38 1.81
CA ALA A 37 14.84 -10.41 2.40
C ALA A 37 14.51 -10.08 3.87
N GLY A 38 13.40 -10.58 4.40
CA GLY A 38 13.01 -10.35 5.79
C GLY A 38 12.46 -8.96 6.08
N VAL A 39 12.03 -8.22 5.05
CA VAL A 39 11.56 -6.84 5.22
C VAL A 39 10.03 -6.70 5.16
N TRP A 40 9.33 -7.68 4.65
CA TRP A 40 7.89 -7.61 4.46
C TRP A 40 7.14 -7.81 5.79
N ILE A 41 6.26 -6.87 6.13
CA ILE A 41 5.40 -6.98 7.30
C ILE A 41 4.00 -7.41 6.88
N PHE A 42 3.33 -6.60 6.04
CA PHE A 42 1.96 -6.87 5.64
C PHE A 42 1.59 -5.97 4.47
N GLY A 43 0.62 -6.39 3.68
CA GLY A 43 0.07 -5.53 2.63
C GLY A 43 -1.06 -6.19 1.89
N GLY A 44 -1.73 -5.41 1.07
CA GLY A 44 -2.82 -5.90 0.25
C GLY A 44 -3.54 -4.78 -0.48
N GLY A 45 -4.42 -5.17 -1.38
CA GLY A 45 -5.33 -4.26 -2.04
C GLY A 45 -6.54 -3.97 -1.17
N ILE A 46 -7.14 -2.83 -1.37
CA ILE A 46 -8.40 -2.45 -0.69
C ILE A 46 -9.56 -2.87 -1.59
N LEU A 47 -10.45 -3.66 -1.04
CA LEU A 47 -11.61 -4.16 -1.77
C LEU A 47 -12.68 -3.09 -1.84
N ASN A 48 -13.10 -2.74 -3.03
CA ASN A 48 -14.12 -1.72 -3.31
C ASN A 48 -14.02 -0.50 -2.37
N GLN A 49 -14.39 0.64 -2.83
CA GLN A 49 -14.21 1.86 -2.03
C GLN A 49 -15.44 2.22 -1.20
N GLN A 50 -16.08 1.23 -0.60
CA GLN A 50 -17.15 1.45 0.37
C GLN A 50 -16.53 1.64 1.76
N ALA A 51 -16.24 2.88 2.10
CA ALA A 51 -15.74 3.20 3.42
C ALA A 51 -16.92 3.46 4.36
N SER A 52 -16.72 3.13 5.63
CA SER A 52 -17.65 3.53 6.70
C SER A 52 -16.92 4.48 7.63
N ILE A 53 -17.58 5.53 8.06
CA ILE A 53 -17.03 6.49 9.01
C ILE A 53 -17.65 6.20 10.37
N VAL A 54 -16.81 5.90 11.35
CA VAL A 54 -17.26 5.66 12.73
C VAL A 54 -16.86 6.87 13.56
N ALA A 55 -17.86 7.58 14.10
CA ALA A 55 -17.63 8.76 14.90
C ALA A 55 -17.20 8.39 16.32
N THR A 56 -16.76 9.38 17.09
CA THR A 56 -16.30 9.16 18.47
C THR A 56 -17.36 8.62 19.41
N ASP A 57 -18.64 8.84 19.10
CA ASP A 57 -19.75 8.30 19.87
C ASP A 57 -20.20 6.90 19.39
N GLY A 58 -19.51 6.36 18.41
CA GLY A 58 -19.80 5.04 17.82
C GLY A 58 -20.82 5.06 16.69
N SER A 59 -21.39 6.21 16.35
CA SER A 59 -22.31 6.30 15.22
C SER A 59 -21.56 6.06 13.90
N VAL A 60 -22.25 5.45 12.93
CA VAL A 60 -21.67 5.03 11.66
C VAL A 60 -22.36 5.75 10.51
N SER A 61 -21.60 6.26 9.59
CA SER A 61 -22.10 6.87 8.36
C SER A 61 -21.29 6.37 7.15
N ASP A 62 -21.82 6.60 5.97
CA ASP A 62 -21.12 6.22 4.74
C ASP A 62 -19.95 7.16 4.47
N GLY A 63 -18.84 6.57 4.04
CA GLY A 63 -17.65 7.31 3.61
C GLY A 63 -17.35 7.02 2.14
N PRO A 64 -16.20 7.51 1.66
CA PRO A 64 -15.24 8.34 2.39
C PRO A 64 -15.76 9.75 2.66
N TYR A 65 -14.99 10.55 3.43
CA TYR A 65 -15.35 11.95 3.63
C TYR A 65 -15.44 12.69 2.29
N PRO A 66 -16.41 13.62 2.12
CA PRO A 66 -16.57 14.35 0.85
C PRO A 66 -15.32 15.11 0.40
N GLU A 67 -14.46 15.51 1.34
CA GLU A 67 -13.23 16.25 1.08
C GLU A 67 -12.08 15.37 0.64
N THR A 68 -12.25 14.04 0.69
CA THR A 68 -11.18 13.11 0.32
C THR A 68 -10.89 13.24 -1.18
N LYS A 69 -9.64 13.63 -1.50
CA LYS A 69 -9.21 13.81 -2.88
C LYS A 69 -8.62 12.54 -3.47
N ALA A 70 -8.01 11.72 -2.62
CA ALA A 70 -7.40 10.47 -3.04
C ALA A 70 -7.79 9.38 -2.05
N VAL A 71 -8.13 8.23 -2.57
CA VAL A 71 -8.55 7.07 -1.78
C VAL A 71 -7.53 5.97 -1.98
N ILE A 72 -7.06 5.36 -0.89
CA ILE A 72 -6.06 4.30 -0.95
C ILE A 72 -6.63 3.10 -1.71
N GLY A 73 -5.92 2.66 -2.75
CA GLY A 73 -6.26 1.46 -3.51
C GLY A 73 -5.54 0.21 -2.99
N GLY A 74 -4.42 0.40 -2.31
CA GLY A 74 -3.66 -0.70 -1.71
C GLY A 74 -2.46 -0.17 -0.95
N PHE A 75 -1.83 -1.04 -0.17
CA PHE A 75 -0.70 -0.64 0.65
C PHE A 75 0.22 -1.82 0.95
N SER A 76 1.45 -1.48 1.33
CA SER A 76 2.45 -2.41 1.85
C SER A 76 3.14 -1.79 3.05
N ILE A 77 3.44 -2.59 4.05
CA ILE A 77 4.24 -2.15 5.20
C ILE A 77 5.52 -2.98 5.20
N ILE A 78 6.66 -2.30 5.20
CA ILE A 78 7.98 -2.93 5.24
C ILE A 78 8.79 -2.37 6.41
N GLU A 79 9.77 -3.15 6.86
CA GLU A 79 10.69 -2.74 7.92
C GLU A 79 12.10 -2.83 7.38
N VAL A 80 12.78 -1.70 7.30
CA VAL A 80 14.11 -1.58 6.67
C VAL A 80 15.02 -0.66 7.48
N PRO A 81 16.34 -0.72 7.26
CA PRO A 81 17.29 0.10 8.01
C PRO A 81 17.24 1.60 7.70
N SER A 82 16.82 1.98 6.49
CA SER A 82 16.90 3.39 6.07
C SER A 82 15.77 3.74 5.11
N ARG A 83 15.54 5.07 4.97
CA ARG A 83 14.59 5.58 3.99
C ARG A 83 14.99 5.21 2.56
N ASP A 84 16.28 5.23 2.25
CA ASP A 84 16.75 4.85 0.90
C ASP A 84 16.38 3.42 0.57
N ASP A 85 16.47 2.50 1.54
CA ASP A 85 16.01 1.13 1.34
C ASP A 85 14.51 1.07 1.10
N ALA A 86 13.74 1.88 1.82
CA ALA A 86 12.28 1.94 1.61
C ALA A 86 11.95 2.45 0.21
N LEU A 87 12.67 3.46 -0.28
CA LEU A 87 12.46 3.98 -1.63
C LEU A 87 12.83 2.96 -2.69
N MET A 88 13.86 2.16 -2.46
CA MET A 88 14.26 1.08 -3.37
C MET A 88 13.14 0.03 -3.48
N TRP A 89 12.58 -0.40 -2.36
CA TRP A 89 11.47 -1.35 -2.38
C TRP A 89 10.22 -0.74 -3.01
N ALA A 90 9.93 0.53 -2.73
CA ALA A 90 8.81 1.22 -3.35
C ALA A 90 8.95 1.29 -4.86
N ALA A 91 10.17 1.50 -5.37
CA ALA A 91 10.44 1.51 -6.81
C ALA A 91 10.12 0.15 -7.44
N LYS A 92 10.48 -0.94 -6.77
CA LYS A 92 10.16 -2.30 -7.25
C LYS A 92 8.66 -2.53 -7.28
N ILE A 93 7.95 -2.09 -6.24
CA ILE A 93 6.48 -2.20 -6.18
C ILE A 93 5.84 -1.36 -7.27
N ALA A 94 6.28 -0.12 -7.43
CA ALA A 94 5.74 0.79 -8.46
C ALA A 94 5.89 0.20 -9.86
N SER A 95 7.06 -0.34 -10.16
CA SER A 95 7.33 -0.96 -11.45
C SER A 95 6.43 -2.18 -11.69
N SER A 96 6.27 -3.03 -10.67
CA SER A 96 5.47 -4.26 -10.81
C SER A 96 3.98 -3.98 -10.91
N CYS A 97 3.48 -3.01 -10.15
CA CYS A 97 2.06 -2.62 -10.15
C CYS A 97 1.70 -1.62 -11.26
N ARG A 98 2.71 -1.09 -11.96
CA ARG A 98 2.54 -0.08 -13.02
C ARG A 98 1.84 1.18 -12.53
N CYS A 99 2.09 1.59 -11.28
CA CYS A 99 1.58 2.84 -10.74
C CYS A 99 2.51 3.39 -9.67
N ALA A 100 2.50 4.71 -9.52
CA ALA A 100 3.33 5.39 -8.52
C ALA A 100 2.94 4.99 -7.10
N GLN A 101 3.91 5.00 -6.20
CA GLN A 101 3.72 4.68 -4.79
C GLN A 101 4.09 5.88 -3.94
N GLU A 102 3.32 6.13 -2.90
CA GLU A 102 3.68 7.09 -1.86
C GLU A 102 4.35 6.35 -0.70
N VAL A 103 5.39 6.95 -0.15
CA VAL A 103 6.17 6.34 0.94
C VAL A 103 6.11 7.26 2.16
N ARG A 104 5.66 6.71 3.29
CA ARG A 104 5.58 7.44 4.55
C ARG A 104 6.23 6.63 5.65
N GLU A 105 7.00 7.29 6.48
CA GLU A 105 7.58 6.65 7.66
C GLU A 105 6.51 6.51 8.73
N ILE A 106 6.46 5.32 9.36
CA ILE A 106 5.55 5.06 10.47
C ILE A 106 6.26 5.46 11.75
N MET A 107 5.59 6.26 12.59
CA MET A 107 6.13 6.66 13.86
C MET A 107 6.39 5.44 14.74
N TYR A 108 7.58 5.34 15.31
CA TYR A 108 7.91 4.23 16.19
C TYR A 108 7.05 4.27 17.47
N ASP A 109 6.49 3.13 17.80
CA ASP A 109 5.74 2.95 19.03
C ASP A 109 5.96 1.50 19.48
N PRO A 110 6.60 1.28 20.65
CA PRO A 110 6.88 -0.08 21.10
C PRO A 110 5.63 -0.91 21.41
N GLU A 111 4.48 -0.27 21.52
CA GLU A 111 3.22 -0.97 21.76
C GLU A 111 2.40 -1.21 20.47
N SER A 112 2.90 -0.82 19.34
CA SER A 112 2.22 -1.05 18.05
C SER A 112 2.68 -2.33 17.37
#